data_39c225244d9e363d1dee63b379d21b81
#
_entry.id   39c225244d9e363d1dee63b379d21b81
#
_cell.length_a   1.000
_cell.length_b   1.000
_cell.length_c   1.000
_cell.angle_alpha   90.00
_cell.angle_beta   90.00
_cell.angle_gamma   90.00
#
_symmetry.space_group_name_H-M   'P 1'
#
loop_
_entity.id
_entity.type
_entity.pdbx_description
1 polymer ?
#
loop_
_entity_poly.entity_id
_entity_poly.type
_entity_poly.pdbx_seq_one_letter_code
_entity_poly.pdbx_strand_id
1 'polypeptide(L)'
;NRVAYTPANSQAVYESIRLGDVTISHEVWQSAFGASFNAARDKGGLLDWGDHEARTLEDMGYPNWVAESGLCPGLPNWEALKNPDCAKNFVTPDSGGKGRWLEGPQDWHQDLIPQRLEALGLSDLWTVKFAGGADALWAELKAAKKEGRGTIIFNWTPNFTDGAGFTFIKFPPYYD
;
A
#
# COMPACT_ATOMS: atom_id res chain seq x y z
N ASN A 1 -2.60 -5.53 34.05
CA ASN A 1 -3.48 -5.29 32.90
C ASN A 1 -3.07 -6.20 31.74
N ARG A 2 -4.04 -6.87 31.11
CA ARG A 2 -3.80 -7.69 29.91
C ARG A 2 -4.27 -6.90 28.69
N VAL A 3 -3.44 -6.80 27.65
CA VAL A 3 -3.82 -6.27 26.35
C VAL A 3 -4.02 -7.47 25.43
N ALA A 4 -5.17 -7.53 24.76
CA ALA A 4 -5.45 -8.49 23.72
C ALA A 4 -5.38 -7.76 22.37
N TYR A 5 -4.72 -8.36 21.40
CA TYR A 5 -4.67 -7.84 20.02
C TYR A 5 -5.74 -8.55 19.18
N THR A 6 -6.58 -7.76 18.53
CA THR A 6 -7.61 -8.25 17.62
C THR A 6 -7.37 -7.65 16.24
N PRO A 7 -6.93 -8.45 15.24
CA PRO A 7 -6.79 -7.96 13.89
C PRO A 7 -8.17 -7.69 13.29
N ALA A 8 -8.32 -6.52 12.67
CA ALA A 8 -9.56 -6.13 11.99
C ALA A 8 -9.24 -5.18 10.84
N ASN A 9 -10.10 -5.15 9.82
CA ASN A 9 -10.01 -4.15 8.75
C ASN A 9 -10.34 -2.76 9.30
N SER A 10 -9.73 -1.73 8.74
CA SER A 10 -9.83 -0.34 9.22
C SER A 10 -11.27 0.14 9.39
N GLN A 11 -12.16 -0.13 8.44
CA GLN A 11 -13.58 0.27 8.57
C GLN A 11 -14.34 -0.55 9.63
N ALA A 12 -14.07 -1.85 9.72
CA ALA A 12 -14.74 -2.74 10.66
C ALA A 12 -14.36 -2.42 12.11
N VAL A 13 -13.13 -1.95 12.36
CA VAL A 13 -12.67 -1.62 13.70
C VAL A 13 -13.45 -0.45 14.31
N TYR A 14 -13.89 0.52 13.52
CA TYR A 14 -14.65 1.66 14.04
C TYR A 14 -16.03 1.23 14.60
N GLU A 15 -16.73 0.37 13.87
CA GLU A 15 -18.00 -0.20 14.37
C GLU A 15 -17.77 -1.14 15.56
N SER A 16 -16.69 -1.93 15.56
CA SER A 16 -16.35 -2.81 16.69
C SER A 16 -16.04 -2.03 17.96
N ILE A 17 -15.39 -0.86 17.86
CA ILE A 17 -15.20 0.05 19.02
C ILE A 17 -16.54 0.61 19.48
N ARG A 18 -17.37 1.08 18.55
CA ARG A 18 -18.68 1.64 18.87
C ARG A 18 -19.59 0.64 19.58
N LEU A 19 -19.49 -0.63 19.22
CA LEU A 19 -20.28 -1.73 19.83
C LEU A 19 -19.66 -2.28 21.12
N GLY A 20 -18.40 -1.91 21.44
CA GLY A 20 -17.69 -2.35 22.63
C GLY A 20 -16.94 -3.68 22.48
N ASP A 21 -16.84 -4.24 21.28
CA ASP A 21 -16.09 -5.47 21.01
C ASP A 21 -14.58 -5.24 21.03
N VAL A 22 -14.15 -4.02 20.65
CA VAL A 22 -12.77 -3.54 20.69
C VAL A 22 -12.72 -2.27 21.52
N THR A 23 -11.68 -2.10 22.32
CA THR A 23 -11.58 -0.94 23.22
C THR A 23 -10.93 0.27 22.56
N ILE A 24 -9.95 0.08 21.69
CA ILE A 24 -9.15 1.15 21.09
C ILE A 24 -8.56 0.72 19.74
N SER A 25 -8.52 1.65 18.80
CA SER A 25 -7.61 1.63 17.65
C SER A 25 -6.60 2.76 17.81
N HIS A 26 -5.35 2.50 17.48
CA HIS A 26 -4.28 3.50 17.60
C HIS A 26 -3.99 4.21 16.29
N GLU A 27 -4.70 3.89 15.23
CA GLU A 27 -4.54 4.54 13.92
C GLU A 27 -5.86 4.76 13.19
N VAL A 28 -5.99 5.93 12.58
CA VAL A 28 -7.01 6.27 11.60
C VAL A 28 -6.34 6.98 10.43
N TRP A 29 -6.33 6.34 9.28
CA TRP A 29 -5.82 6.93 8.03
C TRP A 29 -6.91 7.81 7.44
N GLN A 30 -6.87 9.10 7.74
CA GLN A 30 -7.95 10.03 7.41
C GLN A 30 -8.16 10.20 5.90
N SER A 31 -7.10 10.15 5.11
CA SER A 31 -7.17 10.23 3.64
C SER A 31 -8.01 9.11 3.03
N ALA A 32 -7.90 7.89 3.57
CA ALA A 32 -8.61 6.71 3.07
C ALA A 32 -9.94 6.45 3.81
N PHE A 33 -9.95 6.61 5.14
CA PHE A 33 -11.03 6.12 5.99
C PHE A 33 -11.72 7.19 6.83
N GLY A 34 -11.35 8.47 6.69
CA GLY A 34 -11.90 9.57 7.48
C GLY A 34 -13.42 9.68 7.42
N ALA A 35 -14.02 9.45 6.26
CA ALA A 35 -15.47 9.47 6.10
C ALA A 35 -16.15 8.36 6.93
N SER A 36 -15.63 7.12 6.88
CA SER A 36 -16.14 5.98 7.66
C SER A 36 -15.94 6.18 9.15
N PHE A 37 -14.78 6.71 9.56
CA PHE A 37 -14.50 7.06 10.94
C PHE A 37 -15.48 8.10 11.48
N ASN A 38 -15.66 9.22 10.76
CA ASN A 38 -16.58 10.27 11.15
C ASN A 38 -18.02 9.77 11.26
N ALA A 39 -18.46 8.95 10.28
CA ALA A 39 -19.80 8.37 10.32
C ALA A 39 -20.02 7.45 11.53
N ALA A 40 -19.01 6.68 11.95
CA ALA A 40 -19.09 5.86 13.16
C ALA A 40 -19.08 6.71 14.42
N ARG A 41 -18.22 7.74 14.49
CA ARG A 41 -18.17 8.69 15.63
C ARG A 41 -19.52 9.41 15.82
N ASP A 42 -20.12 9.89 14.74
CA ASP A 42 -21.36 10.66 14.78
C ASP A 42 -22.58 9.83 15.23
N LYS A 43 -22.52 8.50 15.09
CA LYS A 43 -23.49 7.57 15.67
C LYS A 43 -23.36 7.44 17.21
N GLY A 44 -22.27 7.91 17.79
CA GLY A 44 -21.96 7.80 19.21
C GLY A 44 -21.33 6.46 19.60
N GLY A 45 -20.68 6.44 20.76
CA GLY A 45 -19.99 5.24 21.29
C GLY A 45 -18.54 5.09 20.81
N LEU A 46 -18.02 6.04 20.01
CA LEU A 46 -16.62 6.13 19.61
C LEU A 46 -16.14 7.55 19.93
N LEU A 47 -14.98 7.64 20.56
CA LEU A 47 -14.33 8.92 20.90
C LEU A 47 -13.08 9.09 20.03
N ASP A 48 -12.96 10.28 19.47
CA ASP A 48 -11.73 10.75 18.85
C ASP A 48 -10.81 11.30 19.94
N TRP A 49 -9.65 10.66 20.14
CA TRP A 49 -8.68 11.08 21.15
C TRP A 49 -7.68 12.10 20.61
N GLY A 50 -7.75 12.42 19.34
CA GLY A 50 -6.89 13.37 18.65
C GLY A 50 -5.73 12.73 17.91
N ASP A 51 -4.91 13.59 17.33
CA ASP A 51 -3.79 13.20 16.47
C ASP A 51 -2.61 12.67 17.31
N HIS A 52 -1.91 11.68 16.78
CA HIS A 52 -0.59 11.29 17.26
C HIS A 52 0.51 11.96 16.42
N GLU A 53 1.72 12.02 16.96
CA GLU A 53 2.84 12.76 16.33
C GLU A 53 3.49 12.02 15.14
N ALA A 54 3.11 10.79 14.84
CA ALA A 54 3.70 10.04 13.74
C ALA A 54 3.38 10.69 12.39
N ARG A 55 4.43 10.99 11.62
CA ARG A 55 4.30 11.44 10.23
C ARG A 55 4.19 10.21 9.35
N THR A 56 3.20 10.19 8.49
CA THR A 56 2.89 9.06 7.63
C THR A 56 3.09 9.42 6.16
N LEU A 57 3.52 8.42 5.40
CA LEU A 57 3.57 8.43 3.94
C LEU A 57 3.07 7.06 3.47
N GLU A 58 2.21 7.05 2.48
CA GLU A 58 1.77 5.82 1.82
C GLU A 58 1.84 6.01 0.31
N ASP A 59 2.46 5.09 -0.38
CA ASP A 59 2.50 5.02 -1.85
C ASP A 59 3.12 3.70 -2.31
N MET A 60 3.27 3.55 -3.62
CA MET A 60 4.01 2.46 -4.22
C MET A 60 5.51 2.63 -4.03
N GLY A 61 6.17 1.53 -3.82
CA GLY A 61 7.62 1.51 -3.70
C GLY A 61 8.21 0.12 -3.97
N TYR A 62 9.49 0.01 -3.76
CA TYR A 62 10.26 -1.20 -4.08
C TYR A 62 11.39 -1.40 -3.07
N PRO A 63 11.82 -2.66 -2.82
CA PRO A 63 12.99 -2.91 -1.99
C PRO A 63 14.27 -2.49 -2.74
N ASN A 64 15.23 -1.89 -2.04
CA ASN A 64 16.43 -1.26 -2.63
C ASN A 64 17.21 -2.18 -3.57
N TRP A 65 17.25 -3.50 -3.27
CA TRP A 65 17.91 -4.47 -4.13
C TRP A 65 17.38 -4.50 -5.56
N VAL A 66 16.15 -4.07 -5.83
CA VAL A 66 15.58 -3.97 -7.19
C VAL A 66 16.36 -2.96 -8.03
N ALA A 67 16.63 -1.78 -7.46
CA ALA A 67 17.44 -0.76 -8.14
C ALA A 67 18.93 -1.18 -8.22
N GLU A 68 19.46 -1.75 -7.15
CA GLU A 68 20.85 -2.25 -7.08
C GLU A 68 21.13 -3.36 -8.11
N SER A 69 20.13 -4.19 -8.40
CA SER A 69 20.23 -5.25 -9.41
C SER A 69 20.03 -4.77 -10.85
N GLY A 70 19.72 -3.49 -11.06
CA GLY A 70 19.51 -2.93 -12.39
C GLY A 70 18.24 -3.43 -13.11
N LEU A 71 17.28 -4.01 -12.38
CA LEU A 71 16.05 -4.57 -12.98
C LEU A 71 15.15 -3.51 -13.58
N CYS A 72 15.22 -2.27 -13.09
CA CYS A 72 14.47 -1.13 -13.62
C CYS A 72 15.33 0.14 -13.51
N PRO A 73 16.22 0.40 -14.47
CA PRO A 73 17.03 1.60 -14.49
C PRO A 73 16.17 2.87 -14.52
N GLY A 74 16.55 3.85 -13.69
CA GLY A 74 15.82 5.13 -13.56
C GLY A 74 14.93 5.22 -12.31
N LEU A 75 14.65 4.12 -11.61
CA LEU A 75 14.03 4.21 -10.29
C LEU A 75 14.90 5.05 -9.34
N PRO A 76 14.32 5.88 -8.46
CA PRO A 76 12.91 5.96 -8.08
C PRO A 76 12.02 6.86 -8.95
N ASN A 77 12.50 7.43 -10.07
CA ASN A 77 11.62 8.20 -10.94
C ASN A 77 10.56 7.28 -11.57
N TRP A 78 9.28 7.62 -11.41
CA TRP A 78 8.15 6.85 -11.92
C TRP A 78 8.18 6.66 -13.45
N GLU A 79 8.80 7.57 -14.19
CA GLU A 79 8.95 7.46 -15.65
C GLU A 79 9.73 6.21 -16.08
N ALA A 80 10.57 5.67 -15.20
CA ALA A 80 11.24 4.38 -15.42
C ALA A 80 10.24 3.24 -15.68
N LEU A 81 9.05 3.32 -15.11
CA LEU A 81 7.99 2.33 -15.29
C LEU A 81 7.39 2.30 -16.70
N LYS A 82 7.61 3.35 -17.50
CA LYS A 82 7.21 3.41 -18.92
C LYS A 82 8.11 2.56 -19.82
N ASN A 83 9.23 2.09 -19.31
CA ASN A 83 10.14 1.24 -20.05
C ASN A 83 9.62 -0.22 -20.08
N PRO A 84 9.32 -0.79 -21.26
CA PRO A 84 8.88 -2.20 -21.38
C PRO A 84 9.90 -3.18 -20.80
N ASP A 85 11.20 -2.91 -20.89
CA ASP A 85 12.24 -3.79 -20.35
C ASP A 85 12.26 -3.77 -18.81
N CYS A 86 11.89 -2.64 -18.20
CA CYS A 86 11.61 -2.60 -16.76
C CYS A 86 10.41 -3.49 -16.44
N ALA A 87 9.25 -3.26 -17.06
CA ALA A 87 8.02 -3.98 -16.75
C ALA A 87 8.15 -5.51 -16.86
N LYS A 88 8.91 -6.02 -17.85
CA LYS A 88 9.18 -7.46 -18.03
C LYS A 88 9.82 -8.11 -16.81
N ASN A 89 10.65 -7.40 -16.07
CA ASN A 89 11.31 -7.91 -14.87
C ASN A 89 10.37 -8.04 -13.67
N PHE A 90 9.14 -7.52 -13.77
CA PHE A 90 8.13 -7.53 -12.72
C PHE A 90 6.93 -8.44 -13.06
N VAL A 91 7.03 -9.22 -14.11
CA VAL A 91 5.99 -10.16 -14.53
C VAL A 91 5.87 -11.29 -13.51
N THR A 92 4.64 -11.66 -13.19
CA THR A 92 4.28 -12.77 -12.31
C THR A 92 3.25 -13.67 -12.98
N PRO A 93 3.06 -14.92 -12.54
CA PRO A 93 2.10 -15.84 -13.18
C PRO A 93 0.66 -15.28 -13.26
N ASP A 94 0.27 -14.44 -12.33
CA ASP A 94 -1.06 -13.83 -12.23
C ASP A 94 -1.18 -12.50 -12.96
N SER A 95 -0.09 -11.96 -13.51
CA SER A 95 -0.07 -10.61 -14.10
C SER A 95 -0.39 -10.56 -15.61
N GLY A 96 -0.64 -11.72 -16.23
CA GLY A 96 -1.02 -11.78 -17.65
C GLY A 96 0.04 -11.25 -18.62
N GLY A 97 1.33 -11.41 -18.27
CA GLY A 97 2.45 -10.95 -19.08
C GLY A 97 2.83 -9.48 -18.91
N LYS A 98 2.10 -8.73 -18.09
CA LYS A 98 2.43 -7.35 -17.71
C LYS A 98 3.22 -7.32 -16.38
N GLY A 99 3.92 -6.24 -16.10
CA GLY A 99 4.48 -6.00 -14.78
C GLY A 99 3.36 -5.97 -13.73
N ARG A 100 3.59 -6.60 -12.58
CA ARG A 100 2.60 -6.58 -11.50
C ARG A 100 2.75 -5.34 -10.64
N TRP A 101 1.68 -4.58 -10.53
CA TRP A 101 1.48 -3.52 -9.57
C TRP A 101 0.68 -4.09 -8.39
N LEU A 102 1.34 -4.36 -7.26
CA LEU A 102 0.69 -5.02 -6.12
C LEU A 102 0.23 -4.00 -5.10
N GLU A 103 -1.07 -3.79 -5.05
CA GLU A 103 -1.74 -2.93 -4.08
C GLU A 103 -2.03 -3.65 -2.76
N GLY A 104 -2.38 -2.88 -1.74
CA GLY A 104 -3.01 -3.38 -0.52
C GLY A 104 -4.35 -4.05 -0.80
N PRO A 105 -5.08 -4.47 0.25
CA PRO A 105 -6.45 -4.95 0.10
C PRO A 105 -7.32 -3.98 -0.68
N GLN A 106 -8.24 -4.50 -1.49
CA GLN A 106 -9.09 -3.69 -2.36
C GLN A 106 -9.90 -2.62 -1.60
N ASP A 107 -10.23 -2.87 -0.34
CA ASP A 107 -10.94 -1.93 0.53
C ASP A 107 -10.08 -0.78 1.07
N TRP A 108 -8.76 -0.78 0.79
CA TRP A 108 -7.87 0.32 1.19
C TRP A 108 -7.90 1.48 0.20
N HIS A 109 -7.85 1.21 -1.11
CA HIS A 109 -7.69 2.23 -2.16
C HIS A 109 -8.68 2.13 -3.31
N GLN A 110 -9.52 1.12 -3.30
CA GLN A 110 -10.68 0.94 -4.17
C GLN A 110 -10.47 1.29 -5.66
N ASP A 111 -11.32 2.18 -6.18
CA ASP A 111 -11.51 2.36 -7.62
C ASP A 111 -10.49 3.29 -8.29
N LEU A 112 -9.64 3.99 -7.52
CA LEU A 112 -8.76 5.03 -8.05
C LEU A 112 -7.47 4.48 -8.70
N ILE A 113 -7.04 3.27 -8.36
CA ILE A 113 -5.74 2.77 -8.80
C ILE A 113 -5.69 2.43 -10.30
N PRO A 114 -6.70 1.79 -10.90
CA PRO A 114 -6.73 1.60 -12.34
C PRO A 114 -6.69 2.93 -13.11
N GLN A 115 -7.44 3.95 -12.66
CA GLN A 115 -7.42 5.29 -13.25
C GLN A 115 -6.05 5.96 -13.10
N ARG A 116 -5.36 5.75 -11.95
CA ARG A 116 -3.99 6.24 -11.76
C ARG A 116 -3.02 5.64 -12.79
N LEU A 117 -3.07 4.33 -13.03
CA LEU A 117 -2.25 3.70 -14.05
C LEU A 117 -2.54 4.23 -15.45
N GLU A 118 -3.81 4.43 -15.78
CA GLU A 118 -4.22 5.00 -17.06
C GLU A 118 -3.72 6.44 -17.22
N ALA A 119 -3.92 7.30 -16.22
CA ALA A 119 -3.47 8.68 -16.22
C ALA A 119 -1.94 8.82 -16.35
N LEU A 120 -1.19 7.89 -15.77
CA LEU A 120 0.27 7.82 -15.90
C LEU A 120 0.74 7.19 -17.22
N GLY A 121 -0.17 6.64 -18.05
CA GLY A 121 0.16 5.93 -19.28
C GLY A 121 0.87 4.60 -19.04
N LEU A 122 0.55 3.92 -17.95
CA LEU A 122 1.18 2.66 -17.53
C LEU A 122 0.31 1.42 -17.79
N SER A 123 -0.96 1.57 -18.13
CA SER A 123 -1.95 0.48 -18.23
C SER A 123 -1.60 -0.60 -19.26
N ASP A 124 -0.82 -0.26 -20.30
CA ASP A 124 -0.37 -1.24 -21.30
C ASP A 124 0.73 -2.15 -20.77
N LEU A 125 1.54 -1.67 -19.85
CA LEU A 125 2.73 -2.36 -19.33
C LEU A 125 2.51 -2.99 -17.97
N TRP A 126 1.56 -2.46 -17.18
CA TRP A 126 1.35 -2.85 -15.79
C TRP A 126 -0.10 -3.29 -15.55
N THR A 127 -0.27 -4.22 -14.62
CA THR A 127 -1.60 -4.67 -14.17
C THR A 127 -1.68 -4.62 -12.66
N VAL A 128 -2.78 -4.07 -12.15
CA VAL A 128 -3.07 -4.01 -10.70
C VAL A 128 -3.46 -5.38 -10.20
N LYS A 129 -2.89 -5.76 -9.08
CA LYS A 129 -3.31 -6.90 -8.25
C LYS A 129 -3.46 -6.44 -6.81
N PHE A 130 -4.40 -7.01 -6.11
CA PHE A 130 -4.67 -6.67 -4.72
C PHE A 130 -4.19 -7.78 -3.80
N ALA A 131 -3.45 -7.41 -2.76
CA ALA A 131 -3.04 -8.33 -1.71
C ALA A 131 -4.21 -8.59 -0.74
N GLY A 132 -4.22 -9.73 -0.09
CA GLY A 132 -5.23 -10.06 0.92
C GLY A 132 -5.02 -9.37 2.28
N GLY A 133 -3.89 -8.68 2.45
CA GLY A 133 -3.53 -7.97 3.69
C GLY A 133 -2.07 -7.53 3.66
N ALA A 134 -1.65 -6.80 4.68
CA ALA A 134 -0.29 -6.32 4.85
C ALA A 134 0.76 -7.46 4.80
N ASP A 135 0.49 -8.56 5.47
CA ASP A 135 1.39 -9.72 5.50
C ASP A 135 1.67 -10.27 4.10
N ALA A 136 0.68 -10.21 3.20
CA ALA A 136 0.84 -10.66 1.82
C ALA A 136 1.75 -9.73 1.02
N LEU A 137 1.69 -8.40 1.25
CA LEU A 137 2.61 -7.43 0.67
C LEU A 137 4.06 -7.74 1.08
N TRP A 138 4.28 -8.01 2.35
CA TRP A 138 5.62 -8.28 2.86
C TRP A 138 6.14 -9.68 2.51
N ALA A 139 5.26 -10.67 2.39
CA ALA A 139 5.62 -11.98 1.87
C ALA A 139 6.11 -11.89 0.43
N GLU A 140 5.51 -11.00 -0.37
CA GLU A 140 5.92 -10.71 -1.73
C GLU A 140 7.37 -10.22 -1.83
N LEU A 141 7.81 -9.34 -0.93
CA LEU A 141 9.21 -8.86 -0.91
C LEU A 141 10.20 -10.01 -0.81
N LYS A 142 9.89 -11.01 0.03
CA LYS A 142 10.73 -12.20 0.23
C LYS A 142 10.68 -13.13 -0.98
N ALA A 143 9.49 -13.34 -1.55
CA ALA A 143 9.29 -14.20 -2.71
C ALA A 143 10.02 -13.64 -3.94
N ALA A 144 9.83 -12.37 -4.26
CA ALA A 144 10.47 -11.71 -5.38
C ALA A 144 12.01 -11.75 -5.29
N LYS A 145 12.57 -11.52 -4.10
CA LYS A 145 14.02 -11.62 -3.86
C LYS A 145 14.54 -13.04 -4.14
N LYS A 146 13.81 -14.05 -3.67
CA LYS A 146 14.19 -15.47 -3.87
C LYS A 146 14.12 -15.86 -5.35
N GLU A 147 13.19 -15.31 -6.08
CA GLU A 147 12.96 -15.58 -7.51
C GLU A 147 13.83 -14.71 -8.43
N GLY A 148 14.52 -13.70 -7.89
CA GLY A 148 15.38 -12.78 -8.65
C GLY A 148 14.62 -11.85 -9.60
N ARG A 149 13.31 -11.63 -9.37
CA ARG A 149 12.47 -10.73 -10.15
C ARG A 149 12.19 -9.42 -9.41
N GLY A 150 11.92 -8.37 -10.16
CA GLY A 150 11.47 -7.11 -9.58
C GLY A 150 10.12 -7.24 -8.88
N THR A 151 9.87 -6.35 -7.92
CA THR A 151 8.55 -6.16 -7.32
C THR A 151 8.35 -4.70 -6.93
N ILE A 152 7.16 -4.17 -7.17
CA ILE A 152 6.65 -2.94 -6.60
C ILE A 152 5.39 -3.27 -5.81
N ILE A 153 5.30 -2.73 -4.61
CA ILE A 153 4.18 -2.94 -3.72
C ILE A 153 3.70 -1.62 -3.13
N PHE A 154 2.43 -1.55 -2.80
CA PHE A 154 1.92 -0.53 -1.88
C PHE A 154 2.59 -0.71 -0.49
N ASN A 155 3.00 0.37 0.09
CA ASN A 155 3.62 0.39 1.41
C ASN A 155 3.37 1.73 2.10
N TRP A 156 3.67 1.80 3.38
CA TRP A 156 3.53 3.02 4.19
C TRP A 156 4.66 3.12 5.21
N THR A 157 4.80 4.29 5.78
CA THR A 157 5.72 4.56 6.90
C THR A 157 4.94 5.29 8.01
N PRO A 158 5.24 5.07 9.30
CA PRO A 158 6.31 4.20 9.80
C PRO A 158 5.91 2.73 9.87
N ASN A 159 6.80 1.84 9.44
CA ASN A 159 6.71 0.41 9.69
C ASN A 159 8.10 -0.25 9.65
N PHE A 160 8.17 -1.57 9.82
CA PHE A 160 9.44 -2.28 9.90
C PHE A 160 10.29 -2.21 8.61
N THR A 161 9.72 -1.86 7.47
CA THR A 161 10.45 -1.73 6.20
C THR A 161 11.32 -0.48 6.16
N ASP A 162 11.09 0.51 7.01
CA ASP A 162 11.87 1.75 7.07
C ASP A 162 13.37 1.47 7.33
N GLY A 163 13.66 0.45 8.15
CA GLY A 163 15.02 -0.02 8.40
C GLY A 163 15.48 -1.16 7.49
N ALA A 164 14.64 -1.69 6.61
CA ALA A 164 14.91 -2.87 5.79
C ALA A 164 15.33 -2.57 4.35
N GLY A 165 15.52 -1.28 4.00
CA GLY A 165 15.93 -0.88 2.66
C GLY A 165 14.77 -0.91 1.65
N PHE A 166 13.78 -0.04 1.86
CA PHE A 166 12.66 0.18 0.98
C PHE A 166 12.66 1.64 0.48
N THR A 167 12.33 1.85 -0.79
CA THR A 167 12.29 3.18 -1.41
C THR A 167 10.94 3.40 -2.09
N PHE A 168 10.28 4.52 -1.78
CA PHE A 168 9.07 4.95 -2.47
C PHE A 168 9.40 5.49 -3.86
N ILE A 169 8.51 5.20 -4.83
CA ILE A 169 8.61 5.74 -6.18
C ILE A 169 8.21 7.22 -6.14
N LYS A 170 8.96 8.05 -6.83
CA LYS A 170 8.70 9.49 -6.93
C LYS A 170 7.74 9.75 -8.08
N PHE A 171 6.45 9.81 -7.78
CA PHE A 171 5.40 10.19 -8.71
C PHE A 171 5.31 11.71 -8.88
N PRO A 172 4.69 12.21 -9.96
CA PRO A 172 4.41 13.63 -10.11
C PRO A 172 3.50 14.11 -8.97
N PRO A 173 3.60 15.37 -8.54
CA PRO A 173 2.66 15.93 -7.59
C PRO A 173 1.24 15.87 -8.17
N TYR A 174 0.26 15.70 -7.28
CA TYR A 174 -1.14 15.79 -7.66
C TYR A 174 -1.45 17.26 -8.02
N TYR A 175 -2.07 17.46 -9.18
CA TYR A 175 -2.61 18.75 -9.60
C TYR A 175 -4.13 18.57 -9.75
N ASP A 176 -4.89 19.48 -9.16
CA ASP A 176 -6.33 19.60 -9.33
C ASP A 176 -6.70 20.00 -10.76
#